data_ba17843350b9838b758c8c182c206c47
#
_entry.id   ba17843350b9838b758c8c182c206c47
#
_cell.length_a   1.000
_cell.length_b   1.000
_cell.length_c   1.000
_cell.angle_alpha   90.00
_cell.angle_beta   90.00
_cell.angle_gamma   90.00
#
_symmetry.space_group_name_H-M   'P 1'
#
loop_
_entity.id
_entity.type
_entity.pdbx_description
1 polymer ?
#
loop_
_entity_poly.entity_id
_entity_poly.type
_entity_poly.pdbx_seq_one_letter_code
_entity_poly.pdbx_strand_id
1 'polypeptide(L)'
;MKVLICVCLLVGCLCANGQKSRPFVEYPKETRQYLKRIQQGEQGHAFQGERAIGEWQKDARLALVKLIGLGRIRRELTSFRPLITKGKVTEVDGVYLRSLCKIETEPGISIPFYLLVPKSADRKQRFPLFLCPHGHDSEGLHSYAGVYRDDAHRKKIQARQGNIADLAARRGFVAIAPATRGLADEVLVQDPKGRHGSRPCRAHLMHCLIAGRTPVGERVWDMQCLLNWAESHPAVDKSRVVMCGNSGGGVVTAYTAAVDERVSVAIPSCSFTSVVSQEGFIFHCDCCMVPGIRNWGDWSDLGGLVVPRKLLLVHGVKDGLHSKRAVEANALLVRKIFAAAGAVDHFDLRWGQEGHRFYPDLMWSFIEEGIKR
;
A
#
# COMPACT_ATOMS: atom_id res chain seq x y z
N MET A 1 -47.42 3.87 -51.54
CA MET A 1 -46.39 2.99 -50.93
C MET A 1 -45.08 3.78 -50.91
N LYS A 2 -44.75 4.43 -49.79
CA LYS A 2 -43.48 5.18 -49.61
C LYS A 2 -42.58 4.30 -48.75
N VAL A 3 -41.47 3.85 -49.33
CA VAL A 3 -40.41 3.12 -48.64
C VAL A 3 -39.53 4.12 -47.90
N LEU A 4 -39.46 4.00 -46.57
CA LEU A 4 -38.61 4.81 -45.73
C LEU A 4 -37.30 4.03 -45.59
N ILE A 5 -36.21 4.56 -46.14
CA ILE A 5 -34.84 4.02 -45.97
C ILE A 5 -34.27 4.62 -44.69
N CYS A 6 -34.08 3.75 -43.65
CA CYS A 6 -33.41 4.13 -42.43
C CYS A 6 -31.88 3.97 -42.63
N VAL A 7 -31.16 5.08 -42.69
CA VAL A 7 -29.70 5.12 -42.72
C VAL A 7 -29.21 5.10 -41.27
N CYS A 8 -28.69 3.92 -40.82
CA CYS A 8 -27.99 3.81 -39.58
C CYS A 8 -26.57 4.41 -39.70
N LEU A 9 -26.36 5.61 -39.16
CA LEU A 9 -25.06 6.19 -38.97
C LEU A 9 -24.37 5.47 -37.79
N LEU A 10 -23.41 4.60 -38.11
CA LEU A 10 -22.45 4.06 -37.14
C LEU A 10 -21.48 5.18 -36.70
N VAL A 11 -21.79 5.82 -35.58
CA VAL A 11 -20.84 6.70 -34.91
C VAL A 11 -19.86 5.80 -34.13
N GLY A 12 -18.68 5.61 -34.72
CA GLY A 12 -17.56 4.96 -34.04
C GLY A 12 -17.11 5.77 -32.82
N CYS A 13 -17.46 5.29 -31.64
CA CYS A 13 -16.97 5.87 -30.40
C CYS A 13 -15.51 5.45 -30.20
N LEU A 14 -14.58 6.29 -30.63
CA LEU A 14 -13.17 6.21 -30.24
C LEU A 14 -13.08 6.53 -28.73
N CYS A 15 -13.05 5.50 -27.92
CA CYS A 15 -12.74 5.61 -26.50
C CYS A 15 -11.27 6.03 -26.32
N ALA A 16 -11.02 7.33 -26.39
CA ALA A 16 -9.80 7.91 -25.84
C ALA A 16 -9.84 7.74 -24.30
N ASN A 17 -9.16 6.70 -23.79
CA ASN A 17 -8.92 6.51 -22.36
C ASN A 17 -7.93 7.55 -21.82
N GLY A 18 -8.29 8.82 -21.89
CA GLY A 18 -7.76 9.85 -21.02
C GLY A 18 -8.49 9.72 -19.68
N GLN A 19 -7.78 9.39 -18.62
CA GLN A 19 -8.31 9.43 -17.26
C GLN A 19 -8.68 10.88 -16.97
N LYS A 20 -9.92 11.29 -17.31
CA LYS A 20 -10.46 12.58 -16.92
C LYS A 20 -10.37 12.63 -15.40
N SER A 21 -9.64 13.58 -14.84
CA SER A 21 -9.70 13.90 -13.42
C SER A 21 -11.19 13.97 -13.04
N ARG A 22 -11.65 13.05 -12.20
CA ARG A 22 -13.03 13.13 -11.70
C ARG A 22 -13.13 14.47 -10.98
N PRO A 23 -14.11 15.32 -11.31
CA PRO A 23 -14.28 16.55 -10.59
C PRO A 23 -14.43 16.23 -9.11
N PHE A 24 -13.79 17.01 -8.26
CA PHE A 24 -13.90 16.86 -6.81
C PHE A 24 -15.38 17.03 -6.44
N VAL A 25 -16.05 15.93 -6.06
CA VAL A 25 -17.47 16.00 -5.70
C VAL A 25 -17.53 16.58 -4.30
N GLU A 26 -18.04 17.78 -4.17
CA GLU A 26 -18.30 18.39 -2.88
C GLU A 26 -19.37 17.59 -2.12
N TYR A 27 -19.07 17.24 -0.87
CA TYR A 27 -20.08 16.69 0.01
C TYR A 27 -21.10 17.77 0.39
N PRO A 28 -22.37 17.40 0.67
CA PRO A 28 -23.34 18.32 1.24
C PRO A 28 -22.77 19.03 2.48
N LYS A 29 -23.21 20.26 2.71
CA LYS A 29 -22.71 21.10 3.82
C LYS A 29 -22.80 20.40 5.17
N GLU A 30 -23.91 19.73 5.43
CA GLU A 30 -24.18 19.00 6.69
C GLU A 30 -23.19 17.83 6.88
N THR A 31 -22.93 17.07 5.82
CA THR A 31 -21.94 15.99 5.81
C THR A 31 -20.55 16.53 6.12
N ARG A 32 -20.13 17.62 5.48
CA ARG A 32 -18.82 18.25 5.73
C ARG A 32 -18.72 18.76 7.19
N GLN A 33 -19.76 19.37 7.71
CA GLN A 33 -19.77 19.83 9.10
C GLN A 33 -19.70 18.66 10.08
N TYR A 34 -20.39 17.56 9.80
CA TYR A 34 -20.31 16.34 10.61
C TYR A 34 -18.88 15.76 10.59
N LEU A 35 -18.27 15.61 9.42
CA LEU A 35 -16.91 15.08 9.28
C LEU A 35 -15.87 15.99 9.94
N LYS A 36 -16.04 17.31 9.87
CA LYS A 36 -15.16 18.27 10.59
C LYS A 36 -15.23 18.08 12.10
N ARG A 37 -16.41 17.81 12.67
CA ARG A 37 -16.52 17.48 14.10
C ARG A 37 -15.78 16.19 14.46
N ILE A 38 -15.87 15.16 13.61
CA ILE A 38 -15.10 13.93 13.78
C ILE A 38 -13.60 14.24 13.71
N GLN A 39 -13.16 15.06 12.75
CA GLN A 39 -11.76 15.44 12.60
C GLN A 39 -11.21 16.19 13.83
N GLN A 40 -12.04 16.98 14.51
CA GLN A 40 -11.69 17.76 15.70
C GLN A 40 -11.84 16.96 17.01
N GLY A 41 -12.39 15.75 16.98
CA GLY A 41 -12.57 14.90 18.15
C GLY A 41 -11.26 14.48 18.80
N GLU A 42 -11.32 14.12 20.07
CA GLU A 42 -10.18 13.62 20.83
C GLU A 42 -9.55 12.40 20.16
N GLN A 43 -8.22 12.30 20.27
CA GLN A 43 -7.39 11.25 19.75
C GLN A 43 -6.51 10.72 20.88
N GLY A 44 -6.91 9.59 21.45
CA GLY A 44 -6.29 9.06 22.67
C GLY A 44 -4.84 8.64 22.54
N HIS A 45 -4.34 8.46 21.30
CA HIS A 45 -2.95 8.06 21.04
C HIS A 45 -2.23 8.96 20.03
N ALA A 46 -2.77 10.16 19.72
CA ALA A 46 -2.06 11.14 18.93
C ALA A 46 -0.83 11.65 19.67
N PHE A 47 0.26 11.90 18.94
CA PHE A 47 1.47 12.45 19.52
C PHE A 47 1.28 13.92 19.90
N GLN A 48 1.39 14.22 21.20
CA GLN A 48 1.23 15.59 21.76
C GLN A 48 2.56 16.23 22.16
N GLY A 49 3.67 15.47 22.11
CA GLY A 49 4.99 15.96 22.52
C GLY A 49 5.24 15.96 24.03
N GLU A 50 4.29 15.50 24.84
CA GLU A 50 4.37 15.51 26.31
C GLU A 50 5.16 14.32 26.87
N ARG A 51 5.25 13.24 26.10
CA ARG A 51 5.90 11.97 26.49
C ARG A 51 7.13 11.71 25.65
N ALA A 52 8.08 10.94 26.23
CA ALA A 52 9.19 10.39 25.46
C ALA A 52 8.65 9.59 24.25
N ILE A 53 9.25 9.82 23.08
CA ILE A 53 8.71 9.28 21.83
C ILE A 53 8.62 7.75 21.83
N GLY A 54 9.60 7.06 22.42
CA GLY A 54 9.58 5.58 22.50
C GLY A 54 8.46 5.03 23.40
N GLU A 55 8.11 5.72 24.46
CA GLU A 55 6.99 5.36 25.33
C GLU A 55 5.66 5.55 24.60
N TRP A 56 5.49 6.71 23.95
CA TRP A 56 4.34 6.97 23.13
C TRP A 56 4.18 5.91 22.02
N GLN A 57 5.26 5.62 21.27
CA GLN A 57 5.24 4.63 20.21
C GLN A 57 4.81 3.24 20.70
N LYS A 58 5.31 2.81 21.86
CA LYS A 58 4.94 1.51 22.45
C LYS A 58 3.44 1.42 22.68
N ASP A 59 2.85 2.42 23.32
CA ASP A 59 1.43 2.43 23.65
C ASP A 59 0.56 2.61 22.41
N ALA A 60 0.89 3.55 21.55
CA ALA A 60 0.17 3.83 20.32
C ALA A 60 0.18 2.63 19.36
N ARG A 61 1.34 1.95 19.23
CA ARG A 61 1.48 0.75 18.41
C ARG A 61 0.65 -0.41 18.96
N LEU A 62 0.67 -0.64 20.27
CA LEU A 62 -0.12 -1.68 20.90
C LEU A 62 -1.63 -1.44 20.69
N ALA A 63 -2.09 -0.21 20.87
CA ALA A 63 -3.47 0.18 20.63
C ALA A 63 -3.84 0.04 19.13
N LEU A 64 -2.95 0.41 18.20
CA LEU A 64 -3.16 0.24 16.77
C LEU A 64 -3.29 -1.22 16.37
N VAL A 65 -2.41 -2.09 16.86
CA VAL A 65 -2.46 -3.55 16.63
C VAL A 65 -3.81 -4.14 17.06
N LYS A 66 -4.34 -3.68 18.20
CA LYS A 66 -5.68 -4.07 18.67
C LYS A 66 -6.77 -3.53 17.75
N LEU A 67 -6.68 -2.26 17.37
CA LEU A 67 -7.71 -1.54 16.59
C LEU A 67 -7.89 -2.13 15.19
N ILE A 68 -6.78 -2.44 14.48
CA ILE A 68 -6.84 -3.06 13.14
C ILE A 68 -7.21 -4.55 13.17
N GLY A 69 -7.42 -5.14 14.35
CA GLY A 69 -7.74 -6.56 14.51
C GLY A 69 -6.54 -7.51 14.40
N LEU A 70 -5.33 -7.01 14.19
CA LEU A 70 -4.11 -7.82 14.01
C LEU A 70 -3.78 -8.65 15.26
N GLY A 71 -3.99 -8.11 16.45
CA GLY A 71 -3.81 -8.84 17.70
C GLY A 71 -4.74 -10.05 17.83
N ARG A 72 -5.96 -9.98 17.28
CA ARG A 72 -6.90 -11.09 17.20
C ARG A 72 -6.39 -12.16 16.24
N ILE A 73 -6.01 -11.77 15.02
CA ILE A 73 -5.45 -12.68 14.00
C ILE A 73 -4.24 -13.46 14.58
N ARG A 74 -3.31 -12.77 15.22
CA ARG A 74 -2.13 -13.40 15.84
C ARG A 74 -2.48 -14.44 16.92
N ARG A 75 -3.52 -14.18 17.74
CA ARG A 75 -3.97 -15.14 18.74
C ARG A 75 -4.64 -16.36 18.12
N GLU A 76 -5.53 -16.14 17.15
CA GLU A 76 -6.24 -17.21 16.43
C GLU A 76 -5.26 -18.13 15.67
N LEU A 77 -4.16 -17.58 15.17
CA LEU A 77 -3.18 -18.28 14.34
C LEU A 77 -1.85 -18.58 15.06
N THR A 78 -1.83 -18.61 16.40
CA THR A 78 -0.61 -18.81 17.20
C THR A 78 0.13 -20.10 16.83
N SER A 79 -0.58 -21.20 16.59
CA SER A 79 -0.02 -22.50 16.19
C SER A 79 0.14 -22.68 14.68
N PHE A 80 -0.43 -21.77 13.87
CA PHE A 80 -0.34 -21.87 12.42
C PHE A 80 1.05 -21.52 11.92
N ARG A 81 1.52 -22.25 10.92
CA ARG A 81 2.81 -21.99 10.26
C ARG A 81 2.55 -21.78 8.77
N PRO A 82 2.84 -20.59 8.24
CA PRO A 82 2.70 -20.29 6.82
C PRO A 82 3.44 -21.30 5.96
N LEU A 83 2.75 -21.84 4.95
CA LEU A 83 3.33 -22.77 3.98
C LEU A 83 3.63 -22.04 2.68
N ILE A 84 4.80 -22.32 2.11
CA ILE A 84 5.21 -21.75 0.82
C ILE A 84 5.19 -22.82 -0.26
N THR A 85 4.48 -22.53 -1.34
CA THR A 85 4.56 -23.29 -2.60
C THR A 85 5.33 -22.47 -3.61
N LYS A 86 6.45 -23.00 -4.10
CA LYS A 86 7.29 -22.34 -5.11
C LYS A 86 6.85 -22.77 -6.51
N GLY A 87 6.67 -21.80 -7.41
CA GLY A 87 6.39 -22.05 -8.82
C GLY A 87 7.66 -22.18 -9.66
N LYS A 88 7.43 -22.33 -10.99
CA LYS A 88 8.53 -22.39 -11.96
C LYS A 88 9.39 -21.13 -11.90
N VAL A 89 10.70 -21.32 -11.92
CA VAL A 89 11.67 -20.23 -12.02
C VAL A 89 11.90 -19.88 -13.48
N THR A 90 11.84 -18.59 -13.81
CA THR A 90 12.13 -18.04 -15.13
C THR A 90 13.23 -17.00 -15.01
N GLU A 91 14.24 -17.08 -15.85
CA GLU A 91 15.26 -16.04 -15.95
C GLU A 91 14.72 -14.85 -16.77
N VAL A 92 14.98 -13.63 -16.30
CA VAL A 92 14.56 -12.40 -16.95
C VAL A 92 15.80 -11.60 -17.37
N ASP A 93 15.98 -11.44 -18.68
CA ASP A 93 17.04 -10.63 -19.33
C ASP A 93 18.47 -10.91 -18.81
N GLY A 94 18.74 -12.09 -18.28
CA GLY A 94 20.03 -12.40 -17.67
C GLY A 94 20.30 -11.70 -16.32
N VAL A 95 19.35 -10.87 -15.82
CA VAL A 95 19.54 -9.99 -14.66
C VAL A 95 19.06 -10.61 -13.36
N TYR A 96 17.88 -11.23 -13.36
CA TYR A 96 17.28 -11.83 -12.16
C TYR A 96 16.44 -13.07 -12.47
N LEU A 97 16.17 -13.84 -11.47
CA LEU A 97 15.26 -15.00 -11.51
C LEU A 97 13.89 -14.58 -10.97
N ARG A 98 12.80 -14.94 -11.67
CA ARG A 98 11.43 -14.67 -11.26
C ARG A 98 10.66 -15.97 -11.09
N SER A 99 9.88 -16.08 -10.03
CA SER A 99 8.96 -17.20 -9.81
C SER A 99 7.64 -16.72 -9.22
N LEU A 100 6.52 -17.29 -9.67
CA LEU A 100 5.22 -17.11 -9.03
C LEU A 100 5.09 -18.15 -7.91
N CYS A 101 5.06 -17.68 -6.68
CA CYS A 101 4.93 -18.48 -5.47
C CYS A 101 3.57 -18.27 -4.82
N LYS A 102 3.22 -19.10 -3.83
CA LYS A 102 2.05 -18.87 -2.95
C LYS A 102 2.48 -19.04 -1.51
N ILE A 103 1.93 -18.21 -0.63
CA ILE A 103 2.06 -18.37 0.82
C ILE A 103 0.67 -18.57 1.41
N GLU A 104 0.46 -19.66 2.15
CA GLU A 104 -0.74 -19.83 2.95
C GLU A 104 -0.56 -19.04 4.25
N THR A 105 -1.32 -17.96 4.43
CA THR A 105 -1.21 -17.04 5.57
C THR A 105 -2.21 -17.34 6.68
N GLU A 106 -3.28 -18.04 6.35
CA GLU A 106 -4.30 -18.59 7.25
C GLU A 106 -4.77 -19.93 6.70
N PRO A 107 -5.35 -20.84 7.49
CA PRO A 107 -5.88 -22.11 6.98
C PRO A 107 -6.81 -21.91 5.80
N GLY A 108 -6.42 -22.43 4.63
CA GLY A 108 -7.17 -22.31 3.38
C GLY A 108 -7.06 -20.95 2.67
N ILE A 109 -6.32 -19.98 3.20
CA ILE A 109 -6.10 -18.67 2.56
C ILE A 109 -4.67 -18.58 2.03
N SER A 110 -4.53 -18.66 0.72
CA SER A 110 -3.25 -18.58 0.02
C SER A 110 -3.12 -17.28 -0.76
N ILE A 111 -2.02 -16.57 -0.53
CA ILE A 111 -1.67 -15.32 -1.22
C ILE A 111 -0.60 -15.63 -2.26
N PRO A 112 -0.89 -15.51 -3.56
CA PRO A 112 0.15 -15.60 -4.58
C PRO A 112 1.06 -14.36 -4.53
N PHE A 113 2.34 -14.57 -4.84
CA PHE A 113 3.31 -13.49 -4.94
C PHE A 113 4.40 -13.82 -5.95
N TYR A 114 4.90 -12.82 -6.63
CA TYR A 114 6.13 -12.96 -7.39
C TYR A 114 7.34 -12.72 -6.49
N LEU A 115 8.29 -13.66 -6.56
CA LEU A 115 9.62 -13.53 -5.99
C LEU A 115 10.60 -13.26 -7.15
N LEU A 116 11.33 -12.15 -7.05
CA LEU A 116 12.37 -11.75 -7.99
C LEU A 116 13.71 -11.72 -7.25
N VAL A 117 14.66 -12.54 -7.66
CA VAL A 117 15.98 -12.67 -7.01
C VAL A 117 17.07 -12.27 -8.00
N PRO A 118 17.87 -11.23 -7.71
CA PRO A 118 18.99 -10.85 -8.57
C PRO A 118 19.96 -12.00 -8.79
N LYS A 119 20.48 -12.14 -10.02
CA LYS A 119 21.53 -13.10 -10.28
C LYS A 119 22.85 -12.60 -9.69
N SER A 120 23.60 -13.50 -9.10
CA SER A 120 24.95 -13.25 -8.62
C SER A 120 25.83 -14.47 -8.85
N ALA A 121 27.10 -14.23 -9.19
CA ALA A 121 28.12 -15.27 -9.24
C ALA A 121 28.47 -15.76 -7.82
N ASP A 122 28.39 -14.89 -6.83
CA ASP A 122 28.58 -15.25 -5.43
C ASP A 122 27.26 -15.73 -4.80
N ARG A 123 27.17 -17.03 -4.53
CA ARG A 123 26.00 -17.65 -3.86
C ARG A 123 25.79 -17.20 -2.41
N LYS A 124 26.77 -16.56 -1.79
CA LYS A 124 26.69 -16.02 -0.42
C LYS A 124 26.23 -14.57 -0.40
N GLN A 125 26.17 -13.92 -1.57
CA GLN A 125 25.69 -12.53 -1.66
C GLN A 125 24.25 -12.42 -1.17
N ARG A 126 24.01 -11.45 -0.30
CA ARG A 126 22.68 -11.08 0.20
C ARG A 126 22.29 -9.70 -0.30
N PHE A 127 21.04 -9.57 -0.68
CA PHE A 127 20.46 -8.36 -1.24
C PHE A 127 19.43 -7.77 -0.29
N PRO A 128 19.25 -6.45 -0.26
CA PRO A 128 18.15 -5.84 0.48
C PRO A 128 16.80 -6.36 -0.04
N LEU A 129 15.82 -6.43 0.85
CA LEU A 129 14.46 -6.82 0.51
C LEU A 129 13.64 -5.61 0.05
N PHE A 130 12.85 -5.77 -1.01
CA PHE A 130 11.87 -4.80 -1.49
C PHE A 130 10.49 -5.47 -1.54
N LEU A 131 9.61 -5.15 -0.57
CA LEU A 131 8.24 -5.67 -0.50
C LEU A 131 7.27 -4.62 -1.03
N CYS A 132 6.51 -4.96 -2.09
CA CYS A 132 5.67 -4.00 -2.79
C CYS A 132 4.22 -4.48 -3.00
N PRO A 133 3.33 -4.29 -2.00
CA PRO A 133 1.90 -4.54 -2.16
C PRO A 133 1.28 -3.56 -3.15
N HIS A 134 0.38 -4.07 -4.01
CA HIS A 134 -0.33 -3.23 -4.97
C HIS A 134 -1.64 -2.66 -4.41
N GLY A 135 -2.18 -1.61 -5.07
CA GLY A 135 -3.45 -0.99 -4.74
C GLY A 135 -4.65 -1.62 -5.46
N HIS A 136 -5.69 -0.80 -5.74
CA HIS A 136 -6.89 -1.22 -6.47
C HIS A 136 -6.57 -1.40 -7.97
N ASP A 137 -5.83 -2.44 -8.27
CA ASP A 137 -5.47 -2.86 -9.62
C ASP A 137 -5.50 -4.40 -9.64
N SER A 138 -6.47 -4.99 -10.33
CA SER A 138 -6.65 -6.44 -10.39
C SER A 138 -5.43 -7.17 -10.93
N GLU A 139 -4.66 -6.52 -11.80
CA GLU A 139 -3.41 -7.05 -12.36
C GLU A 139 -2.15 -6.53 -11.65
N GLY A 140 -2.31 -5.88 -10.51
CA GLY A 140 -1.20 -5.25 -9.79
C GLY A 140 -0.08 -6.21 -9.44
N LEU A 141 -0.41 -7.42 -9.01
CA LEU A 141 0.53 -8.52 -8.78
C LEU A 141 1.45 -8.74 -10.01
N HIS A 142 0.86 -8.89 -11.20
CA HIS A 142 1.57 -9.18 -12.43
C HIS A 142 2.36 -7.96 -12.94
N SER A 143 1.68 -6.81 -12.99
CA SER A 143 2.28 -5.56 -13.47
C SER A 143 3.51 -5.16 -12.67
N TYR A 144 3.45 -5.27 -11.33
CA TYR A 144 4.58 -4.93 -10.46
C TYR A 144 5.79 -5.83 -10.70
N ALA A 145 5.55 -7.11 -10.99
CA ALA A 145 6.60 -8.10 -11.29
C ALA A 145 7.11 -8.06 -12.74
N GLY A 146 6.64 -7.13 -13.57
CA GLY A 146 7.01 -7.05 -14.99
C GLY A 146 6.43 -8.19 -15.83
N VAL A 147 5.24 -8.67 -15.47
CA VAL A 147 4.47 -9.65 -16.24
C VAL A 147 3.29 -8.93 -16.88
N TYR A 148 3.13 -9.08 -18.19
CA TYR A 148 2.15 -8.31 -18.96
C TYR A 148 1.30 -9.23 -19.83
N ARG A 149 0.03 -8.86 -20.04
CA ARG A 149 -0.90 -9.59 -20.92
C ARG A 149 -0.47 -9.55 -22.38
N ASP A 150 -0.04 -8.37 -22.81
CA ASP A 150 0.33 -8.03 -24.18
C ASP A 150 1.30 -6.83 -24.24
N ASP A 151 1.76 -6.49 -25.43
CA ASP A 151 2.70 -5.38 -25.65
C ASP A 151 2.09 -4.01 -25.36
N ALA A 152 0.81 -3.82 -25.59
CA ALA A 152 0.13 -2.55 -25.27
C ALA A 152 0.06 -2.35 -23.76
N HIS A 153 -0.26 -3.40 -23.01
CA HIS A 153 -0.24 -3.39 -21.55
C HIS A 153 1.18 -3.13 -21.03
N ARG A 154 2.20 -3.80 -21.58
CA ARG A 154 3.61 -3.58 -21.26
C ARG A 154 4.00 -2.11 -21.43
N LYS A 155 3.75 -1.52 -22.59
CA LYS A 155 4.04 -0.11 -22.87
C LYS A 155 3.35 0.83 -21.88
N LYS A 156 2.06 0.58 -21.57
CA LYS A 156 1.29 1.37 -20.61
C LYS A 156 1.88 1.33 -19.20
N ILE A 157 2.27 0.14 -18.72
CA ILE A 157 2.83 -0.03 -17.37
C ILE A 157 4.23 0.57 -17.30
N GLN A 158 5.08 0.32 -18.28
CA GLN A 158 6.45 0.87 -18.32
C GLN A 158 6.46 2.41 -18.44
N ALA A 159 5.57 3.00 -19.23
CA ALA A 159 5.43 4.45 -19.32
C ALA A 159 5.04 5.12 -17.97
N ARG A 160 4.41 4.36 -17.08
CA ARG A 160 4.06 4.82 -15.73
C ARG A 160 5.04 4.33 -14.67
N GLN A 161 6.07 3.57 -15.06
CA GLN A 161 7.02 2.91 -14.17
C GLN A 161 6.30 2.06 -13.09
N GLY A 162 5.16 1.45 -13.47
CA GLY A 162 4.32 0.65 -12.57
C GLY A 162 4.89 -0.74 -12.28
N ASN A 163 5.95 -1.17 -12.99
CA ASN A 163 6.67 -2.43 -12.77
C ASN A 163 7.70 -2.32 -11.64
N ILE A 164 7.29 -1.81 -10.50
CA ILE A 164 8.18 -1.39 -9.41
C ILE A 164 9.05 -2.52 -8.84
N ALA A 165 8.54 -3.76 -8.77
CA ALA A 165 9.31 -4.92 -8.31
C ALA A 165 10.39 -5.33 -9.34
N ASP A 166 10.07 -5.30 -10.65
CA ASP A 166 11.04 -5.50 -11.73
C ASP A 166 12.15 -4.45 -11.67
N LEU A 167 11.79 -3.17 -11.50
CA LEU A 167 12.75 -2.07 -11.35
C LEU A 167 13.63 -2.25 -10.10
N ALA A 168 13.10 -2.73 -8.98
CA ALA A 168 13.86 -3.01 -7.78
C ALA A 168 14.82 -4.20 -7.98
N ALA A 169 14.35 -5.29 -8.59
CA ALA A 169 15.20 -6.45 -8.86
C ALA A 169 16.39 -6.12 -9.78
N ARG A 170 16.17 -5.26 -10.79
CA ARG A 170 17.26 -4.75 -11.67
C ARG A 170 18.25 -3.86 -10.93
N ARG A 171 17.86 -3.29 -9.76
CA ARG A 171 18.74 -2.52 -8.88
C ARG A 171 19.37 -3.35 -7.75
N GLY A 172 19.28 -4.68 -7.84
CA GLY A 172 19.92 -5.56 -6.87
C GLY A 172 19.14 -5.74 -5.57
N PHE A 173 17.81 -5.65 -5.61
CA PHE A 173 16.94 -6.04 -4.49
C PHE A 173 16.35 -7.41 -4.73
N VAL A 174 16.23 -8.23 -3.69
CA VAL A 174 15.22 -9.29 -3.71
C VAL A 174 13.87 -8.61 -3.60
N ALA A 175 13.05 -8.73 -4.66
CA ALA A 175 11.74 -8.08 -4.67
C ALA A 175 10.61 -9.10 -4.51
N ILE A 176 9.60 -8.73 -3.70
CA ILE A 176 8.38 -9.50 -3.47
C ILE A 176 7.20 -8.62 -3.87
N ALA A 177 6.46 -9.03 -4.90
CA ALA A 177 5.21 -8.42 -5.33
C ALA A 177 4.05 -9.35 -4.97
N PRO A 178 3.37 -9.17 -3.83
CA PRO A 178 2.24 -10.00 -3.42
C PRO A 178 0.93 -9.54 -4.04
N ALA A 179 0.00 -10.46 -4.22
CA ALA A 179 -1.41 -10.14 -4.38
C ALA A 179 -1.92 -9.50 -3.09
N THR A 180 -2.63 -8.38 -3.19
CA THR A 180 -3.20 -7.70 -2.03
C THR A 180 -4.62 -8.18 -1.80
N ARG A 181 -4.87 -8.80 -0.64
CA ARG A 181 -6.16 -9.43 -0.30
C ARG A 181 -7.33 -8.48 -0.52
N GLY A 182 -8.34 -8.93 -1.29
CA GLY A 182 -9.51 -8.16 -1.68
C GLY A 182 -9.28 -7.10 -2.76
N LEU A 183 -8.07 -6.98 -3.33
CA LEU A 183 -7.72 -6.02 -4.39
C LEU A 183 -7.20 -6.68 -5.66
N ALA A 184 -6.61 -7.88 -5.57
CA ALA A 184 -6.14 -8.67 -6.70
C ALA A 184 -7.20 -9.72 -7.09
N ASP A 185 -7.30 -10.04 -8.37
CA ASP A 185 -8.28 -11.03 -8.87
C ASP A 185 -8.09 -12.42 -8.23
N GLU A 186 -6.85 -12.81 -7.93
CA GLU A 186 -6.51 -14.10 -7.33
C GLU A 186 -6.96 -14.25 -5.85
N VAL A 187 -7.28 -13.14 -5.20
CA VAL A 187 -7.65 -13.09 -3.76
C VAL A 187 -8.87 -12.22 -3.51
N LEU A 188 -9.78 -12.17 -4.48
CA LEU A 188 -11.05 -11.47 -4.34
C LEU A 188 -11.97 -12.17 -3.34
N VAL A 189 -12.75 -11.35 -2.64
CA VAL A 189 -13.87 -11.80 -1.82
C VAL A 189 -15.15 -11.64 -2.63
N GLN A 190 -15.79 -12.75 -2.94
CA GLN A 190 -16.96 -12.77 -3.78
C GLN A 190 -18.21 -12.21 -3.08
N ASP A 191 -19.02 -11.48 -3.83
CA ASP A 191 -20.36 -11.04 -3.42
C ASP A 191 -21.38 -11.46 -4.52
N PRO A 192 -21.78 -12.74 -4.57
CA PRO A 192 -22.62 -13.25 -5.63
C PRO A 192 -24.01 -12.63 -5.68
N LYS A 193 -24.46 -11.97 -4.62
CA LYS A 193 -25.74 -11.25 -4.59
C LYS A 193 -25.60 -9.76 -4.88
N GLY A 194 -24.38 -9.23 -5.04
CA GLY A 194 -24.11 -7.83 -5.35
C GLY A 194 -24.59 -6.84 -4.28
N ARG A 195 -24.82 -7.28 -3.03
CA ARG A 195 -25.35 -6.41 -1.96
C ARG A 195 -24.39 -5.35 -1.48
N HIS A 196 -23.09 -5.58 -1.68
CA HIS A 196 -22.02 -4.67 -1.25
C HIS A 196 -21.49 -3.83 -2.40
N GLY A 197 -22.26 -3.73 -3.49
CA GLY A 197 -21.90 -3.01 -4.70
C GLY A 197 -20.89 -3.76 -5.57
N SER A 198 -20.44 -3.12 -6.65
CA SER A 198 -19.54 -3.73 -7.64
C SER A 198 -18.07 -3.83 -7.21
N ARG A 199 -17.73 -3.44 -5.98
CA ARG A 199 -16.34 -3.43 -5.50
C ARG A 199 -16.06 -4.64 -4.62
N PRO A 200 -15.24 -5.62 -5.05
CA PRO A 200 -14.87 -6.79 -4.24
C PRO A 200 -14.23 -6.42 -2.91
N CYS A 201 -13.49 -5.31 -2.86
CA CYS A 201 -12.89 -4.81 -1.63
C CYS A 201 -13.92 -4.41 -0.56
N ARG A 202 -15.16 -4.06 -0.96
CA ARG A 202 -16.25 -3.78 -0.03
C ARG A 202 -16.86 -5.06 0.54
N ALA A 203 -17.00 -6.11 -0.27
CA ALA A 203 -17.37 -7.44 0.23
C ALA A 203 -16.36 -7.93 1.28
N HIS A 204 -15.07 -7.77 1.00
CA HIS A 204 -14.00 -8.05 1.96
C HIS A 204 -14.16 -7.27 3.28
N LEU A 205 -14.43 -5.96 3.19
CA LEU A 205 -14.70 -5.14 4.39
C LEU A 205 -15.85 -5.72 5.22
N MET A 206 -16.95 -6.11 4.59
CA MET A 206 -18.11 -6.66 5.31
C MET A 206 -17.79 -7.98 6.01
N HIS A 207 -17.03 -8.87 5.37
CA HIS A 207 -16.56 -10.10 6.01
C HIS A 207 -15.65 -9.81 7.20
N CYS A 208 -14.73 -8.88 7.07
CA CYS A 208 -13.84 -8.46 8.17
C CYS A 208 -14.63 -7.90 9.36
N LEU A 209 -15.61 -7.02 9.11
CA LEU A 209 -16.44 -6.44 10.17
C LEU A 209 -17.19 -7.51 10.98
N ILE A 210 -17.76 -8.52 10.31
CA ILE A 210 -18.44 -9.66 10.97
C ILE A 210 -17.44 -10.45 11.83
N ALA A 211 -16.21 -10.63 11.34
CA ALA A 211 -15.16 -11.35 12.04
C ALA A 211 -14.46 -10.55 13.16
N GLY A 212 -14.81 -9.27 13.34
CA GLY A 212 -14.10 -8.36 14.26
C GLY A 212 -12.65 -8.10 13.82
N ARG A 213 -12.42 -8.07 12.52
CA ARG A 213 -11.16 -7.78 11.84
C ARG A 213 -11.31 -6.54 10.96
N THR A 214 -10.24 -6.14 10.29
CA THR A 214 -10.28 -5.12 9.24
C THR A 214 -9.53 -5.62 8.01
N PRO A 215 -9.87 -5.17 6.78
CA PRO A 215 -9.08 -5.50 5.59
C PRO A 215 -7.63 -5.04 5.71
N VAL A 216 -7.39 -3.92 6.40
CA VAL A 216 -6.05 -3.41 6.71
C VAL A 216 -5.29 -4.40 7.59
N GLY A 217 -5.91 -4.90 8.67
CA GLY A 217 -5.29 -5.86 9.59
C GLY A 217 -4.93 -7.17 8.91
N GLU A 218 -5.81 -7.70 8.05
CA GLU A 218 -5.53 -8.93 7.29
C GLU A 218 -4.41 -8.74 6.27
N ARG A 219 -4.38 -7.61 5.56
CA ARG A 219 -3.29 -7.28 4.63
C ARG A 219 -1.96 -7.09 5.35
N VAL A 220 -1.94 -6.46 6.52
CA VAL A 220 -0.74 -6.34 7.36
C VAL A 220 -0.26 -7.71 7.82
N TRP A 221 -1.17 -8.61 8.21
CA TRP A 221 -0.84 -9.99 8.55
C TRP A 221 -0.16 -10.72 7.39
N ASP A 222 -0.71 -10.62 6.18
CA ASP A 222 -0.11 -11.22 4.98
C ASP A 222 1.32 -10.71 4.74
N MET A 223 1.54 -9.39 4.90
CA MET A 223 2.88 -8.81 4.78
C MET A 223 3.84 -9.32 5.87
N GLN A 224 3.36 -9.50 7.10
CA GLN A 224 4.18 -10.06 8.18
C GLN A 224 4.54 -11.53 7.93
N CYS A 225 3.64 -12.33 7.37
CA CYS A 225 3.95 -13.70 6.96
C CYS A 225 5.03 -13.73 5.88
N LEU A 226 4.97 -12.83 4.89
CA LEU A 226 6.00 -12.69 3.85
C LEU A 226 7.34 -12.21 4.43
N LEU A 227 7.34 -11.25 5.34
CA LEU A 227 8.55 -10.78 6.02
C LEU A 227 9.19 -11.90 6.84
N ASN A 228 8.40 -12.66 7.61
CA ASN A 228 8.89 -13.81 8.39
C ASN A 228 9.55 -14.87 7.49
N TRP A 229 8.93 -15.16 6.35
CA TRP A 229 9.50 -16.08 5.38
C TRP A 229 10.78 -15.53 4.74
N ALA A 230 10.77 -14.26 4.33
CA ALA A 230 11.90 -13.62 3.66
C ALA A 230 13.15 -13.57 4.55
N GLU A 231 13.00 -13.45 5.87
CA GLU A 231 14.15 -13.51 6.81
C GLU A 231 14.93 -14.84 6.76
N SER A 232 14.26 -15.92 6.38
CA SER A 232 14.87 -17.24 6.22
C SER A 232 15.42 -17.48 4.80
N HIS A 233 15.13 -16.59 3.85
CA HIS A 233 15.54 -16.75 2.45
C HIS A 233 17.04 -16.43 2.29
N PRO A 234 17.86 -17.34 1.72
CA PRO A 234 19.33 -17.20 1.72
C PRO A 234 19.86 -15.97 0.99
N ALA A 235 19.12 -15.44 0.00
CA ALA A 235 19.52 -14.26 -0.76
C ALA A 235 19.12 -12.94 -0.06
N VAL A 236 18.37 -12.95 1.05
CA VAL A 236 17.85 -11.73 1.69
C VAL A 236 18.77 -11.22 2.79
N ASP A 237 19.10 -9.93 2.74
CA ASP A 237 19.66 -9.20 3.87
C ASP A 237 18.50 -8.63 4.70
N LYS A 238 18.14 -9.29 5.76
CA LYS A 238 17.02 -8.95 6.66
C LYS A 238 17.19 -7.64 7.42
N SER A 239 18.38 -7.06 7.45
CA SER A 239 18.64 -5.76 8.06
C SER A 239 18.27 -4.57 7.16
N ARG A 240 17.99 -4.82 5.88
CA ARG A 240 17.71 -3.82 4.87
C ARG A 240 16.39 -4.12 4.18
N VAL A 241 15.30 -3.70 4.78
CA VAL A 241 13.93 -3.97 4.30
C VAL A 241 13.28 -2.67 3.85
N VAL A 242 12.95 -2.60 2.58
CA VAL A 242 12.18 -1.51 1.98
C VAL A 242 10.77 -1.98 1.72
N MET A 243 9.79 -1.19 2.09
CA MET A 243 8.39 -1.42 1.75
C MET A 243 7.84 -0.23 0.99
N CYS A 244 7.30 -0.50 -0.21
CA CYS A 244 6.80 0.54 -1.11
C CYS A 244 5.53 0.08 -1.82
N GLY A 245 4.44 0.81 -1.68
CA GLY A 245 3.20 0.53 -2.39
C GLY A 245 2.49 1.79 -2.84
N ASN A 246 1.70 1.70 -3.90
CA ASN A 246 0.91 2.83 -4.41
C ASN A 246 -0.56 2.68 -4.04
N SER A 247 -1.25 3.80 -3.73
CA SER A 247 -2.68 3.80 -3.45
C SER A 247 -3.04 2.86 -2.28
N GLY A 248 -3.93 1.89 -2.48
CA GLY A 248 -4.22 0.85 -1.48
C GLY A 248 -2.98 0.10 -1.00
N GLY A 249 -1.99 -0.12 -1.86
CA GLY A 249 -0.68 -0.69 -1.47
C GLY A 249 0.12 0.24 -0.58
N GLY A 250 0.01 1.55 -0.78
CA GLY A 250 0.59 2.55 0.12
C GLY A 250 -0.08 2.56 1.49
N VAL A 251 -1.40 2.30 1.56
CA VAL A 251 -2.11 2.08 2.84
C VAL A 251 -1.50 0.88 3.57
N VAL A 252 -1.36 -0.26 2.88
CA VAL A 252 -0.73 -1.46 3.46
C VAL A 252 0.69 -1.16 3.93
N THR A 253 1.46 -0.42 3.14
CA THR A 253 2.83 0.01 3.48
C THR A 253 2.85 0.83 4.77
N ALA A 254 2.00 1.86 4.89
CA ALA A 254 1.96 2.74 6.06
C ALA A 254 1.61 1.97 7.34
N TYR A 255 0.55 1.16 7.32
CA TYR A 255 0.13 0.38 8.48
C TYR A 255 1.14 -0.72 8.83
N THR A 256 1.72 -1.41 7.84
CA THR A 256 2.74 -2.43 8.11
C THR A 256 3.97 -1.81 8.75
N ALA A 257 4.49 -0.71 8.20
CA ALA A 257 5.65 -0.02 8.77
C ALA A 257 5.39 0.54 10.18
N ALA A 258 4.15 0.97 10.47
CA ALA A 258 3.76 1.45 11.80
C ALA A 258 3.80 0.32 12.86
N VAL A 259 3.49 -0.93 12.51
CA VAL A 259 3.38 -2.05 13.45
C VAL A 259 4.50 -3.09 13.36
N ASP A 260 5.37 -2.99 12.34
CA ASP A 260 6.49 -3.90 12.10
C ASP A 260 7.80 -3.12 11.94
N GLU A 261 8.64 -3.19 12.96
CA GLU A 261 9.87 -2.40 13.04
C GLU A 261 11.00 -2.91 12.13
N ARG A 262 10.82 -4.05 11.48
CA ARG A 262 11.77 -4.58 10.49
C ARG A 262 11.82 -3.75 9.20
N VAL A 263 10.74 -3.03 8.88
CA VAL A 263 10.71 -2.15 7.70
C VAL A 263 11.63 -0.94 7.94
N SER A 264 12.80 -0.94 7.30
CA SER A 264 13.81 0.12 7.46
C SER A 264 13.45 1.40 6.72
N VAL A 265 12.86 1.26 5.53
CA VAL A 265 12.41 2.37 4.68
C VAL A 265 10.97 2.13 4.24
N ALA A 266 10.07 3.04 4.56
CA ALA A 266 8.67 2.98 4.15
C ALA A 266 8.33 4.06 3.13
N ILE A 267 7.66 3.67 2.03
CA ILE A 267 7.25 4.60 0.96
C ILE A 267 5.77 4.36 0.62
N PRO A 268 4.84 4.95 1.38
CA PRO A 268 3.41 4.95 1.03
C PRO A 268 3.15 5.98 -0.08
N SER A 269 3.19 5.52 -1.33
CA SER A 269 2.98 6.36 -2.51
C SER A 269 1.49 6.63 -2.76
N CYS A 270 1.13 7.88 -3.04
CA CYS A 270 -0.23 8.34 -3.39
C CYS A 270 -1.32 7.81 -2.43
N SER A 271 -1.06 7.84 -1.12
CA SER A 271 -1.99 7.28 -0.13
C SER A 271 -1.95 7.97 1.22
N PHE A 272 -0.92 8.77 1.51
CA PHE A 272 -0.70 9.27 2.86
C PHE A 272 -1.38 10.65 3.05
N THR A 273 -2.56 10.63 3.67
CA THR A 273 -3.31 11.83 4.04
C THR A 273 -4.20 11.54 5.25
N SER A 274 -4.70 12.56 5.93
CA SER A 274 -5.60 12.39 7.09
C SER A 274 -6.81 11.51 6.78
N VAL A 275 -7.30 10.76 7.76
CA VAL A 275 -8.53 9.96 7.65
C VAL A 275 -9.71 10.85 7.25
N VAL A 276 -9.83 12.00 7.91
CA VAL A 276 -10.77 13.06 7.55
C VAL A 276 -9.96 14.36 7.42
N SER A 277 -10.04 15.01 6.26
CA SER A 277 -9.36 16.29 6.07
C SER A 277 -9.97 17.41 6.92
N GLN A 278 -9.22 18.51 7.10
CA GLN A 278 -9.72 19.71 7.77
C GLN A 278 -10.94 20.32 7.06
N GLU A 279 -11.08 20.07 5.76
CA GLU A 279 -12.23 20.50 4.96
C GLU A 279 -13.47 19.60 5.11
N GLY A 280 -13.35 18.46 5.81
CA GLY A 280 -14.43 17.49 6.01
C GLY A 280 -14.61 16.52 4.86
N PHE A 281 -13.51 16.04 4.27
CA PHE A 281 -13.50 15.02 3.21
C PHE A 281 -12.80 13.75 3.64
N ILE A 282 -13.29 12.61 3.17
CA ILE A 282 -12.65 11.30 3.27
C ILE A 282 -12.06 10.97 1.92
N PHE A 283 -10.75 10.77 1.85
CA PHE A 283 -10.02 10.49 0.60
C PHE A 283 -9.77 9.00 0.37
N HIS A 284 -9.82 8.18 1.40
CA HIS A 284 -9.54 6.75 1.31
C HIS A 284 -10.77 5.94 0.91
N CYS A 285 -10.53 4.83 0.22
CA CYS A 285 -11.56 3.83 -0.03
C CYS A 285 -12.05 3.21 1.29
N ASP A 286 -13.33 2.82 1.32
CA ASP A 286 -13.97 2.15 2.45
C ASP A 286 -13.17 0.93 2.97
N CYS A 287 -12.60 0.12 2.09
CA CYS A 287 -11.76 -1.02 2.50
C CYS A 287 -10.39 -0.64 3.13
N CYS A 288 -10.07 0.63 3.18
CA CYS A 288 -8.89 1.18 3.87
C CYS A 288 -9.27 1.82 5.21
N MET A 289 -10.56 1.89 5.52
CA MET A 289 -11.06 2.44 6.77
C MET A 289 -10.96 1.41 7.90
N VAL A 290 -10.54 1.92 9.05
CA VAL A 290 -10.47 1.15 10.30
C VAL A 290 -11.48 1.76 11.27
N PRO A 291 -12.46 1.01 11.78
CA PRO A 291 -13.43 1.52 12.74
C PRO A 291 -12.73 2.13 13.96
N GLY A 292 -13.09 3.36 14.31
CA GLY A 292 -12.52 4.06 15.48
C GLY A 292 -11.08 4.60 15.27
N ILE A 293 -10.53 4.54 14.07
CA ILE A 293 -9.15 5.03 13.82
C ILE A 293 -8.98 6.50 14.24
N ARG A 294 -10.00 7.32 14.04
CA ARG A 294 -9.92 8.74 14.41
C ARG A 294 -9.90 8.98 15.92
N ASN A 295 -10.44 8.05 16.72
CA ASN A 295 -10.32 8.12 18.18
C ASN A 295 -8.94 7.65 18.67
N TRP A 296 -8.23 6.87 17.86
CA TRP A 296 -6.86 6.47 18.13
C TRP A 296 -5.88 7.61 17.79
N GLY A 297 -5.93 8.12 16.59
CA GLY A 297 -5.01 9.14 16.05
C GLY A 297 -5.34 9.42 14.60
N ASP A 298 -4.32 9.79 13.82
CA ASP A 298 -4.44 10.04 12.39
C ASP A 298 -3.23 9.44 11.63
N TRP A 299 -3.16 9.65 10.34
CA TRP A 299 -2.06 9.19 9.51
C TRP A 299 -0.71 9.82 9.90
N SER A 300 -0.70 11.04 10.44
CA SER A 300 0.51 11.61 11.03
C SER A 300 1.10 10.74 12.14
N ASP A 301 0.22 10.14 12.96
CA ASP A 301 0.65 9.25 14.05
C ASP A 301 1.12 7.89 13.51
N LEU A 302 0.52 7.38 12.41
CA LEU A 302 1.06 6.22 11.68
C LEU A 302 2.50 6.50 11.20
N GLY A 303 2.73 7.70 10.62
CA GLY A 303 4.07 8.14 10.22
C GLY A 303 5.01 8.25 11.43
N GLY A 304 4.53 8.78 12.55
CA GLY A 304 5.26 8.88 13.80
C GLY A 304 5.70 7.53 14.38
N LEU A 305 4.92 6.46 14.15
CA LEU A 305 5.33 5.10 14.54
C LEU A 305 6.50 4.54 13.70
N VAL A 306 6.85 5.19 12.60
CA VAL A 306 8.01 4.79 11.78
C VAL A 306 9.33 5.32 12.35
N VAL A 307 9.34 6.46 13.05
CA VAL A 307 10.54 7.06 13.67
C VAL A 307 11.31 6.04 14.53
N PRO A 308 12.64 5.97 14.52
CA PRO A 308 13.59 6.81 13.75
C PRO A 308 13.93 6.26 12.36
N ARG A 309 13.21 5.24 11.87
CA ARG A 309 13.39 4.65 10.54
C ARG A 309 13.02 5.65 9.45
N LYS A 310 13.31 5.35 8.19
CA LYS A 310 13.07 6.30 7.10
C LYS A 310 11.64 6.20 6.55
N LEU A 311 11.02 7.37 6.33
CA LEU A 311 9.68 7.51 5.75
C LEU A 311 9.70 8.53 4.61
N LEU A 312 9.37 8.11 3.39
CA LEU A 312 9.19 9.00 2.25
C LEU A 312 7.73 8.99 1.79
N LEU A 313 7.11 10.14 1.78
CA LEU A 313 5.81 10.33 1.14
C LEU A 313 6.01 10.79 -0.30
N VAL A 314 5.32 10.16 -1.24
CA VAL A 314 5.37 10.55 -2.66
C VAL A 314 3.95 10.69 -3.19
N HIS A 315 3.63 11.85 -3.76
CA HIS A 315 2.32 12.14 -4.33
C HIS A 315 2.45 12.84 -5.69
N GLY A 316 1.39 12.79 -6.49
CA GLY A 316 1.29 13.57 -7.72
C GLY A 316 0.61 14.91 -7.48
N VAL A 317 1.14 16.00 -8.03
CA VAL A 317 0.50 17.34 -7.90
C VAL A 317 -0.88 17.41 -8.55
N LYS A 318 -1.15 16.52 -9.53
CA LYS A 318 -2.43 16.40 -10.24
C LYS A 318 -3.26 15.21 -9.72
N ASP A 319 -2.95 14.66 -8.54
CA ASP A 319 -3.70 13.55 -7.97
C ASP A 319 -5.12 13.98 -7.57
N GLY A 320 -6.12 13.52 -8.31
CA GLY A 320 -7.53 13.83 -8.04
C GLY A 320 -8.16 13.06 -6.88
N LEU A 321 -7.43 12.12 -6.26
CA LEU A 321 -7.90 11.34 -5.12
C LEU A 321 -7.49 11.93 -3.78
N HIS A 322 -6.37 12.67 -3.73
CA HIS A 322 -5.84 13.27 -2.52
C HIS A 322 -5.55 14.75 -2.75
N SER A 323 -6.14 15.64 -1.96
CA SER A 323 -5.87 17.07 -2.08
C SER A 323 -4.44 17.37 -1.62
N LYS A 324 -3.70 18.15 -2.42
CA LYS A 324 -2.33 18.58 -2.08
C LYS A 324 -2.29 19.23 -0.69
N ARG A 325 -3.24 20.11 -0.40
CA ARG A 325 -3.35 20.80 0.89
C ARG A 325 -3.50 19.82 2.06
N ALA A 326 -4.33 18.77 1.91
CA ALA A 326 -4.52 17.79 2.97
C ALA A 326 -3.26 16.92 3.19
N VAL A 327 -2.57 16.58 2.10
CA VAL A 327 -1.27 15.85 2.18
C VAL A 327 -0.22 16.70 2.89
N GLU A 328 -0.04 17.97 2.50
CA GLU A 328 0.94 18.88 3.10
C GLU A 328 0.66 19.15 4.58
N ALA A 329 -0.61 19.35 4.94
CA ALA A 329 -1.00 19.53 6.34
C ALA A 329 -0.66 18.31 7.20
N ASN A 330 -0.90 17.10 6.68
CA ASN A 330 -0.56 15.87 7.38
C ASN A 330 0.97 15.65 7.45
N ALA A 331 1.68 15.88 6.36
CA ALA A 331 3.14 15.75 6.31
C ALA A 331 3.84 16.73 7.28
N LEU A 332 3.28 17.92 7.49
CA LEU A 332 3.80 18.87 8.47
C LEU A 332 3.74 18.30 9.91
N LEU A 333 2.66 17.59 10.25
CA LEU A 333 2.55 16.92 11.56
C LEU A 333 3.57 15.78 11.67
N VAL A 334 3.74 14.97 10.64
CA VAL A 334 4.78 13.92 10.60
C VAL A 334 6.17 14.53 10.82
N ARG A 335 6.51 15.62 10.12
CA ARG A 335 7.79 16.30 10.25
C ARG A 335 8.05 16.78 11.68
N LYS A 336 7.02 17.28 12.38
CA LYS A 336 7.13 17.65 13.80
C LYS A 336 7.48 16.45 14.68
N ILE A 337 6.88 15.28 14.43
CA ILE A 337 7.17 14.06 15.20
C ILE A 337 8.61 13.60 14.93
N PHE A 338 9.05 13.62 13.67
CA PHE A 338 10.44 13.29 13.31
C PHE A 338 11.46 14.26 13.92
N ALA A 339 11.13 15.55 13.94
CA ALA A 339 11.97 16.57 14.61
C ALA A 339 12.05 16.35 16.12
N ALA A 340 10.95 16.03 16.78
CA ALA A 340 10.93 15.70 18.21
C ALA A 340 11.80 14.47 18.56
N ALA A 341 11.98 13.57 17.59
CA ALA A 341 12.85 12.40 17.72
C ALA A 341 14.32 12.66 17.32
N GLY A 342 14.68 13.87 16.90
CA GLY A 342 16.01 14.16 16.36
C GLY A 342 16.32 13.48 15.02
N ALA A 343 15.29 13.07 14.26
CA ALA A 343 15.39 12.29 13.02
C ALA A 343 14.78 13.03 11.81
N VAL A 344 14.84 14.35 11.76
CA VAL A 344 14.18 15.16 10.73
C VAL A 344 14.59 14.79 9.30
N ASP A 345 15.85 14.40 9.10
CA ASP A 345 16.41 13.98 7.81
C ASP A 345 15.96 12.57 7.37
N HIS A 346 15.26 11.86 8.25
CA HIS A 346 14.67 10.55 7.94
C HIS A 346 13.24 10.64 7.38
N PHE A 347 12.72 11.85 7.24
CA PHE A 347 11.40 12.09 6.66
C PHE A 347 11.46 13.07 5.49
N ASP A 348 10.81 12.71 4.37
CA ASP A 348 10.65 13.62 3.24
C ASP A 348 9.27 13.49 2.59
N LEU A 349 8.84 14.54 1.88
CA LEU A 349 7.66 14.58 1.01
C LEU A 349 8.06 15.07 -0.38
N ARG A 350 7.86 14.24 -1.40
CA ARG A 350 8.20 14.56 -2.79
C ARG A 350 6.98 14.56 -3.69
N TRP A 351 6.98 15.49 -4.66
CA TRP A 351 5.88 15.69 -5.59
C TRP A 351 6.27 15.33 -7.01
N GLY A 352 5.54 14.36 -7.60
CA GLY A 352 5.59 14.11 -9.04
C GLY A 352 4.66 15.05 -9.81
N GLN A 353 4.95 15.29 -11.08
CA GLN A 353 4.27 16.30 -11.90
C GLN A 353 2.91 15.84 -12.48
N GLU A 354 2.58 14.54 -12.33
CA GLU A 354 1.36 13.94 -12.87
C GLU A 354 0.33 13.62 -11.75
N GLY A 355 -0.63 12.74 -12.05
CA GLY A 355 -1.69 12.33 -11.14
C GLY A 355 -1.35 11.11 -10.27
N HIS A 356 -2.33 10.24 -10.08
CA HIS A 356 -2.28 9.08 -9.17
C HIS A 356 -1.46 7.93 -9.78
N ARG A 357 -0.15 7.86 -9.50
CA ARG A 357 0.77 6.84 -10.02
C ARG A 357 2.04 6.73 -9.19
N PHE A 358 2.87 5.70 -9.46
CA PHE A 358 4.24 5.67 -8.96
C PHE A 358 5.13 6.75 -9.59
N TYR A 359 6.11 7.19 -8.79
CA TYR A 359 7.18 8.10 -9.18
C TYR A 359 8.54 7.54 -8.72
N PRO A 360 9.01 6.41 -9.28
CA PRO A 360 10.22 5.74 -8.79
C PRO A 360 11.46 6.61 -8.83
N ASP A 361 11.58 7.51 -9.81
CA ASP A 361 12.72 8.43 -9.91
C ASP A 361 12.84 9.37 -8.70
N LEU A 362 11.73 9.63 -8.00
CA LEU A 362 11.71 10.38 -6.75
C LEU A 362 12.02 9.52 -5.52
N MET A 363 12.09 8.20 -5.66
CA MET A 363 12.21 7.26 -4.53
C MET A 363 13.62 6.71 -4.37
N TRP A 364 14.32 6.40 -5.48
CA TRP A 364 15.55 5.61 -5.45
C TRP A 364 16.66 6.22 -4.62
N SER A 365 16.91 7.53 -4.74
CA SER A 365 17.95 8.20 -3.94
C SER A 365 17.70 8.08 -2.44
N PHE A 366 16.45 8.21 -2.00
CA PHE A 366 16.08 8.07 -0.60
C PHE A 366 16.18 6.61 -0.11
N ILE A 367 15.79 5.65 -0.97
CA ILE A 367 15.92 4.23 -0.68
C ILE A 367 17.39 3.85 -0.51
N GLU A 368 18.23 4.20 -1.49
CA GLU A 368 19.66 3.87 -1.49
C GLU A 368 20.37 4.46 -0.27
N GLU A 369 20.04 5.68 0.09
CA GLU A 369 20.54 6.30 1.32
C GLU A 369 20.06 5.56 2.58
N GLY A 370 18.78 5.16 2.61
CA GLY A 370 18.18 4.51 3.77
C GLY A 370 18.64 3.08 4.03
N ILE A 371 19.26 2.43 3.04
CA ILE A 371 19.80 1.07 3.17
C ILE A 371 21.33 1.02 3.15
N LYS A 372 22.04 2.15 3.12
CA LYS A 372 23.49 2.20 3.32
C LYS A 372 23.84 1.63 4.70
N ARG A 373 24.95 0.87 4.75
CA ARG A 373 25.51 0.36 6.00
C ARG A 373 26.37 1.41 6.67
#